data_8d0860900cc46faacc046b252f2008fd
#
_entry.id   8d0860900cc46faacc046b252f2008fd
#
_cell.length_a   1.000
_cell.length_b   1.000
_cell.length_c   1.000
_cell.angle_alpha   90.00
_cell.angle_beta   90.00
_cell.angle_gamma   90.00
#
_symmetry.space_group_name_H-M   'P 1'
#
loop_
_entity.id
_entity.type
_entity.pdbx_description
1 polymer ?
#
loop_
_entity_poly.entity_id
_entity_poly.type
_entity_poly.pdbx_seq_one_letter_code
_entity_poly.pdbx_strand_id
1 'polypeptide(L)'
;MVMESATKLSKIEQAKAEFCGLDLAPRLAELAADGWQSLDEATLTIHLKWLGIFFRPVTPGRFMVRLRLPSGVIQAEQLELLADCVDRCGDQGSADLTTRQNIQLRGLLLEDMAPLLAGLERLGLTSRQSGHDNPRNITANPLAGIDPEEFLDTRPLVEAIQTRLLAADGPRNLPRKFNVAVGGAPDSFLLHNDLAFLPAHHEGQLGFTVMVGGFFSAQRNELAIPLGLWLTGEQLPLFTLALLRHFEQQGNRAVRTKSRLMYLIEALGLDAYREAVLASYASLGPDAPQPLAHDGSHLVRRAPRDGLGVNSQKQPGLSWLGLHVPMGRLDAAGMLELARLARVYGSGELRLNEAQNVLIVNVPNQRLDALLAEPLLQRFRPSPSPLQAEAVSCTGNRYCSFALIPTKTTAQSVLDQLDQRLQLAHSVRMHWTGCPNACGQPYMGEIGFMGAKARKNGEMVEAVKIYLGGSMATDPKLAELHHKGVPLDELPDVLESLLVDRFGAKRLATRA
;
A
#
# COMPACT_ATOMS: atom_id res chain seq x y z
N MET A 1 1.10 -35.97 30.88
CA MET A 1 1.11 -36.53 29.51
C MET A 1 -0.07 -35.89 28.79
N VAL A 2 0.17 -34.68 28.25
CA VAL A 2 -0.84 -33.96 27.45
C VAL A 2 -0.59 -34.41 26.00
N MET A 3 -1.57 -35.13 25.44
CA MET A 3 -1.55 -35.47 24.02
C MET A 3 -1.63 -34.18 23.22
N GLU A 4 -0.53 -33.77 22.59
CA GLU A 4 -0.54 -32.83 21.49
C GLU A 4 -1.41 -33.44 20.38
N SER A 5 -2.64 -32.97 20.26
CA SER A 5 -3.43 -33.21 19.06
C SER A 5 -2.70 -32.49 17.93
N ALA A 6 -2.08 -33.21 17.04
CA ALA A 6 -1.46 -32.69 15.83
C ALA A 6 -2.54 -31.89 15.07
N THR A 7 -2.55 -30.57 15.21
CA THR A 7 -3.51 -29.68 14.56
C THR A 7 -3.26 -29.80 13.06
N LYS A 8 -4.21 -30.37 12.31
CA LYS A 8 -4.07 -30.57 10.87
C LYS A 8 -3.83 -29.23 10.19
N LEU A 9 -2.68 -29.09 9.52
CA LEU A 9 -2.32 -27.87 8.79
C LEU A 9 -3.41 -27.54 7.76
N SER A 10 -3.67 -26.23 7.57
CA SER A 10 -4.55 -25.77 6.50
C SER A 10 -3.98 -26.15 5.12
N LYS A 11 -4.83 -26.26 4.09
CA LYS A 11 -4.39 -26.52 2.70
C LYS A 11 -3.29 -25.54 2.24
N ILE A 12 -3.37 -24.28 2.70
CA ILE A 12 -2.38 -23.26 2.39
C ILE A 12 -1.02 -23.59 3.03
N GLU A 13 -1.00 -23.95 4.32
CA GLU A 13 0.24 -24.31 5.02
C GLU A 13 0.84 -25.61 4.50
N GLN A 14 0.01 -26.56 4.07
CA GLN A 14 0.46 -27.78 3.38
C GLN A 14 1.16 -27.43 2.07
N ALA A 15 0.53 -26.66 1.17
CA ALA A 15 1.13 -26.26 -0.10
C ALA A 15 2.43 -25.46 0.09
N LYS A 16 2.50 -24.61 1.12
CA LYS A 16 3.73 -23.86 1.47
C LYS A 16 4.86 -24.76 1.98
N ALA A 17 4.52 -25.87 2.64
CA ALA A 17 5.50 -26.83 3.13
C ALA A 17 6.00 -27.77 2.02
N GLU A 18 5.15 -28.08 1.03
CA GLU A 18 5.46 -28.99 -0.07
C GLU A 18 6.39 -28.35 -1.11
N PHE A 19 6.20 -27.04 -1.40
CA PHE A 19 6.91 -26.36 -2.47
C PHE A 19 7.14 -24.87 -2.22
N CYS A 20 8.36 -24.39 -2.52
CA CYS A 20 8.66 -22.95 -2.49
C CYS A 20 8.28 -22.31 -3.84
N GLY A 21 7.32 -21.39 -3.83
CA GLY A 21 6.87 -20.74 -5.07
C GLY A 21 7.95 -19.96 -5.82
N LEU A 22 9.09 -19.62 -5.20
CA LEU A 22 10.24 -19.00 -5.88
C LEU A 22 10.89 -19.95 -6.91
N ASP A 23 10.80 -21.26 -6.71
CA ASP A 23 11.39 -22.26 -7.57
C ASP A 23 10.62 -22.44 -8.90
N LEU A 24 9.48 -21.76 -9.06
CA LEU A 24 8.77 -21.66 -10.33
C LEU A 24 9.43 -20.72 -11.35
N ALA A 25 10.27 -19.76 -10.90
CA ALA A 25 10.82 -18.74 -11.79
C ALA A 25 11.49 -19.30 -13.06
N PRO A 26 12.40 -20.29 -12.99
CA PRO A 26 13.04 -20.87 -14.17
C PRO A 26 12.09 -21.67 -15.08
N ARG A 27 10.91 -22.06 -14.57
CA ARG A 27 9.94 -22.88 -15.28
C ARG A 27 8.79 -22.08 -15.90
N LEU A 28 8.75 -20.75 -15.73
CA LEU A 28 7.63 -19.93 -16.19
C LEU A 28 7.36 -20.04 -17.69
N ALA A 29 8.42 -20.15 -18.51
CA ALA A 29 8.26 -20.29 -19.97
C ALA A 29 7.66 -21.67 -20.34
N GLU A 30 8.06 -22.74 -19.66
CA GLU A 30 7.49 -24.09 -19.81
C GLU A 30 6.01 -24.08 -19.41
N LEU A 31 5.68 -23.56 -18.23
CA LEU A 31 4.32 -23.47 -17.72
C LEU A 31 3.41 -22.64 -18.64
N ALA A 32 3.95 -21.60 -19.25
CA ALA A 32 3.22 -20.79 -20.22
C ALA A 32 2.92 -21.55 -21.51
N ALA A 33 3.87 -22.36 -22.02
CA ALA A 33 3.69 -23.17 -23.22
C ALA A 33 2.61 -24.24 -23.03
N ASP A 34 2.50 -24.82 -21.82
CA ASP A 34 1.47 -25.81 -21.48
C ASP A 34 0.07 -25.16 -21.25
N GLY A 35 0.04 -23.85 -21.14
CA GLY A 35 -1.17 -23.04 -20.89
C GLY A 35 -1.61 -23.04 -19.43
N TRP A 36 -2.24 -21.94 -19.00
CA TRP A 36 -2.63 -21.74 -17.59
C TRP A 36 -3.65 -22.79 -17.07
N GLN A 37 -4.43 -23.42 -17.96
CA GLN A 37 -5.41 -24.45 -17.60
C GLN A 37 -4.77 -25.76 -17.14
N SER A 38 -3.51 -26.01 -17.51
CA SER A 38 -2.75 -27.18 -17.08
C SER A 38 -2.25 -27.09 -15.63
N LEU A 39 -2.24 -25.85 -15.07
CA LEU A 39 -1.72 -25.60 -13.74
C LEU A 39 -2.70 -26.06 -12.65
N ASP A 40 -2.17 -26.75 -11.64
CA ASP A 40 -2.94 -27.12 -10.46
C ASP A 40 -3.37 -25.91 -9.62
N GLU A 41 -4.37 -26.11 -8.76
CA GLU A 41 -4.94 -25.06 -7.92
C GLU A 41 -3.91 -24.41 -6.99
N ALA A 42 -2.99 -25.18 -6.42
CA ALA A 42 -1.98 -24.66 -5.50
C ALA A 42 -0.98 -23.75 -6.24
N THR A 43 -0.54 -24.15 -7.43
CA THR A 43 0.32 -23.35 -8.29
C THR A 43 -0.35 -22.03 -8.66
N LEU A 44 -1.59 -22.07 -9.19
CA LEU A 44 -2.34 -20.87 -9.58
C LEU A 44 -2.65 -19.93 -8.41
N THR A 45 -3.09 -20.48 -7.27
CA THR A 45 -3.65 -19.65 -6.20
C THR A 45 -2.69 -19.36 -5.06
N ILE A 46 -1.58 -20.10 -4.95
CA ILE A 46 -0.60 -19.97 -3.87
C ILE A 46 0.80 -19.69 -4.42
N HIS A 47 1.43 -20.64 -5.16
CA HIS A 47 2.86 -20.61 -5.44
C HIS A 47 3.28 -19.46 -6.36
N LEU A 48 2.55 -19.17 -7.44
CA LEU A 48 2.84 -18.05 -8.34
C LEU A 48 2.92 -16.69 -7.62
N LYS A 49 2.27 -16.55 -6.47
CA LYS A 49 2.30 -15.30 -5.71
C LYS A 49 3.65 -14.99 -5.06
N TRP A 50 4.56 -15.97 -4.94
CA TRP A 50 5.95 -15.73 -4.55
C TRP A 50 6.72 -14.96 -5.61
N LEU A 51 6.33 -15.15 -6.88
CA LEU A 51 6.86 -14.37 -8.00
C LEU A 51 6.11 -13.05 -8.23
N GLY A 52 5.13 -12.73 -7.36
CA GLY A 52 4.29 -11.54 -7.53
C GLY A 52 3.18 -11.70 -8.58
N ILE A 53 2.94 -12.92 -9.07
CA ILE A 53 1.95 -13.25 -10.10
C ILE A 53 0.66 -13.73 -9.42
N PHE A 54 -0.49 -13.19 -9.83
CA PHE A 54 -1.77 -13.50 -9.21
C PHE A 54 -2.81 -13.88 -10.26
N PHE A 55 -3.31 -15.09 -10.17
CA PHE A 55 -4.52 -15.51 -10.84
C PHE A 55 -5.77 -15.04 -10.07
N ARG A 56 -6.85 -14.71 -10.80
CA ARG A 56 -8.15 -14.38 -10.23
C ARG A 56 -9.27 -15.04 -11.04
N PRO A 57 -10.19 -15.79 -10.42
CA PRO A 57 -11.31 -16.43 -11.12
C PRO A 57 -12.22 -15.45 -11.88
N VAL A 58 -12.31 -14.17 -11.47
CA VAL A 58 -13.11 -13.14 -12.13
C VAL A 58 -12.50 -12.68 -13.47
N THR A 59 -11.24 -13.00 -13.74
CA THR A 59 -10.54 -12.71 -15.00
C THR A 59 -9.76 -13.95 -15.44
N PRO A 60 -10.45 -15.04 -15.83
CA PRO A 60 -9.79 -16.31 -16.21
C PRO A 60 -8.83 -16.11 -17.38
N GLY A 61 -7.64 -16.70 -17.29
CA GLY A 61 -6.57 -16.53 -18.28
C GLY A 61 -5.83 -15.20 -18.22
N ARG A 62 -6.29 -14.26 -17.39
CA ARG A 62 -5.61 -12.99 -17.19
C ARG A 62 -5.04 -12.89 -15.78
N PHE A 63 -3.80 -12.42 -15.70
CA PHE A 63 -3.03 -12.35 -14.47
C PHE A 63 -2.78 -10.90 -14.05
N MET A 64 -2.50 -10.74 -12.76
CA MET A 64 -2.00 -9.49 -12.20
C MET A 64 -0.57 -9.71 -11.73
N VAL A 65 0.32 -8.77 -12.01
CA VAL A 65 1.67 -8.71 -11.43
C VAL A 65 1.75 -7.55 -10.44
N ARG A 66 2.26 -7.83 -9.24
CA ARG A 66 2.56 -6.82 -8.22
C ARG A 66 4.07 -6.66 -8.12
N LEU A 67 4.52 -5.43 -8.22
CA LEU A 67 5.94 -5.08 -8.12
C LEU A 67 6.40 -4.93 -6.66
N ARG A 68 7.69 -4.65 -6.50
CA ARG A 68 8.31 -4.01 -5.35
C ARG A 68 8.92 -2.72 -5.79
N LEU A 69 8.49 -1.63 -5.17
CA LEU A 69 8.97 -0.27 -5.39
C LEU A 69 9.29 0.33 -4.01
N PRO A 70 10.48 0.06 -3.45
CA PRO A 70 10.84 0.58 -2.14
C PRO A 70 10.69 2.11 -2.10
N SER A 71 10.05 2.64 -1.07
CA SER A 71 9.68 4.06 -0.94
C SER A 71 8.83 4.63 -2.09
N GLY A 72 8.26 3.79 -2.96
CA GLY A 72 7.48 4.22 -4.12
C GLY A 72 8.30 4.87 -5.24
N VAL A 73 9.62 4.72 -5.26
CA VAL A 73 10.50 5.30 -6.29
C VAL A 73 10.44 4.47 -7.56
N ILE A 74 10.27 5.14 -8.72
CA ILE A 74 10.31 4.50 -10.04
C ILE A 74 10.97 5.44 -11.04
N GLN A 75 11.81 4.89 -11.94
CA GLN A 75 12.44 5.63 -13.01
C GLN A 75 11.56 5.62 -14.29
N ALA A 76 11.70 6.64 -15.11
CA ALA A 76 10.94 6.79 -16.35
C ALA A 76 11.05 5.55 -17.26
N GLU A 77 12.26 5.00 -17.43
CA GLU A 77 12.46 3.81 -18.27
C GLU A 77 11.82 2.54 -17.66
N GLN A 78 11.76 2.44 -16.33
CA GLN A 78 11.04 1.37 -15.65
C GLN A 78 9.52 1.50 -15.90
N LEU A 79 9.00 2.73 -15.83
CA LEU A 79 7.57 2.99 -16.08
C LEU A 79 7.20 2.72 -17.55
N GLU A 80 8.10 3.01 -18.51
CA GLU A 80 7.93 2.67 -19.92
C GLU A 80 7.83 1.16 -20.17
N LEU A 81 8.72 0.36 -19.55
CA LEU A 81 8.61 -1.11 -19.60
C LEU A 81 7.24 -1.59 -19.14
N LEU A 82 6.73 -1.02 -18.03
CA LEU A 82 5.42 -1.38 -17.51
C LEU A 82 4.29 -0.94 -18.43
N ALA A 83 4.41 0.23 -19.06
CA ALA A 83 3.46 0.75 -20.01
C ALA A 83 3.35 -0.15 -21.24
N ASP A 84 4.48 -0.59 -21.81
CA ASP A 84 4.51 -1.53 -22.94
C ASP A 84 3.82 -2.85 -22.62
N CYS A 85 3.97 -3.35 -21.37
CA CYS A 85 3.27 -4.56 -20.95
C CYS A 85 1.76 -4.36 -20.84
N VAL A 86 1.31 -3.19 -20.38
CA VAL A 86 -0.11 -2.84 -20.28
C VAL A 86 -0.71 -2.63 -21.68
N ASP A 87 0.01 -1.96 -22.57
CA ASP A 87 -0.43 -1.66 -23.95
C ASP A 87 -0.71 -2.94 -24.74
N ARG A 88 0.18 -3.92 -24.67
CA ARG A 88 0.00 -5.24 -25.31
C ARG A 88 -1.25 -5.99 -24.86
N CYS A 89 -1.79 -5.66 -23.68
CA CYS A 89 -3.02 -6.26 -23.17
C CYS A 89 -4.29 -5.60 -23.74
N GLY A 90 -4.18 -4.50 -24.51
CA GLY A 90 -5.29 -3.74 -25.05
C GLY A 90 -6.27 -3.28 -23.96
N ASP A 91 -7.56 -3.37 -24.21
CA ASP A 91 -8.63 -2.95 -23.26
C ASP A 91 -8.62 -3.72 -21.93
N GLN A 92 -7.93 -4.85 -21.87
CA GLN A 92 -7.77 -5.62 -20.62
C GLN A 92 -6.62 -5.11 -19.77
N GLY A 93 -5.69 -4.34 -20.37
CA GLY A 93 -4.52 -3.79 -19.73
C GLY A 93 -4.84 -2.60 -18.83
N SER A 94 -4.28 -2.57 -17.65
CA SER A 94 -4.27 -1.40 -16.77
C SER A 94 -3.22 -1.54 -15.68
N ALA A 95 -2.83 -0.40 -15.09
CA ALA A 95 -2.01 -0.37 -13.88
C ALA A 95 -2.79 0.29 -12.74
N ASP A 96 -2.73 -0.29 -11.54
CA ASP A 96 -3.29 0.31 -10.33
C ASP A 96 -2.15 0.76 -9.40
N LEU A 97 -2.12 2.03 -9.05
CA LEU A 97 -1.36 2.55 -7.91
C LEU A 97 -2.00 2.04 -6.62
N THR A 98 -1.18 1.74 -5.61
CA THR A 98 -1.67 1.12 -4.39
C THR A 98 -1.41 1.98 -3.16
N THR A 99 -2.17 1.73 -2.09
CA THR A 99 -1.95 2.31 -0.74
C THR A 99 -0.65 1.86 -0.08
N ARG A 100 0.28 1.27 -0.84
CA ARG A 100 1.62 0.87 -0.40
C ARG A 100 2.69 1.32 -1.38
N GLN A 101 2.48 2.49 -2.00
CA GLN A 101 3.46 3.10 -2.91
C GLN A 101 3.97 2.10 -3.96
N ASN A 102 3.06 1.38 -4.60
CA ASN A 102 3.41 0.27 -5.49
C ASN A 102 2.47 0.23 -6.71
N ILE A 103 2.87 -0.50 -7.73
CA ILE A 103 2.10 -0.71 -8.96
C ILE A 103 1.64 -2.16 -9.05
N GLN A 104 0.42 -2.36 -9.55
CA GLN A 104 -0.13 -3.65 -9.92
C GLN A 104 -0.56 -3.60 -11.39
N LEU A 105 0.13 -4.34 -12.25
CA LEU A 105 -0.24 -4.52 -13.65
C LEU A 105 -1.35 -5.56 -13.77
N ARG A 106 -2.29 -5.34 -14.68
CA ARG A 106 -3.45 -6.21 -14.88
C ARG A 106 -3.65 -6.52 -16.35
N GLY A 107 -4.34 -7.63 -16.62
CA GLY A 107 -4.68 -8.05 -17.97
C GLY A 107 -3.62 -8.90 -18.66
N LEU A 108 -2.48 -9.14 -18.00
CA LEU A 108 -1.35 -9.90 -18.54
C LEU A 108 -1.72 -11.37 -18.78
N LEU A 109 -1.10 -11.98 -19.79
CA LEU A 109 -1.17 -13.42 -20.05
C LEU A 109 -0.04 -14.15 -19.32
N LEU A 110 -0.13 -15.48 -19.20
CA LEU A 110 0.93 -16.27 -18.56
C LEU A 110 2.23 -16.21 -19.37
N GLU A 111 2.12 -16.12 -20.68
CA GLU A 111 3.24 -15.98 -21.64
C GLU A 111 4.03 -14.68 -21.43
N ASP A 112 3.40 -13.63 -20.92
CA ASP A 112 4.06 -12.35 -20.62
C ASP A 112 4.98 -12.43 -19.40
N MET A 113 4.82 -13.42 -18.53
CA MET A 113 5.46 -13.43 -17.21
C MET A 113 6.97 -13.56 -17.27
N ALA A 114 7.50 -14.52 -18.03
CA ALA A 114 8.95 -14.72 -18.09
C ALA A 114 9.67 -13.51 -18.73
N PRO A 115 9.20 -12.94 -19.89
CA PRO A 115 9.79 -11.72 -20.44
C PRO A 115 9.69 -10.51 -19.50
N LEU A 116 8.54 -10.34 -18.83
CA LEU A 116 8.35 -9.25 -17.88
C LEU A 116 9.33 -9.34 -16.71
N LEU A 117 9.46 -10.53 -16.07
CA LEU A 117 10.37 -10.70 -14.93
C LEU A 117 11.84 -10.45 -15.33
N ALA A 118 12.26 -10.90 -16.51
CA ALA A 118 13.59 -10.61 -17.05
C ALA A 118 13.77 -9.11 -17.35
N GLY A 119 12.74 -8.44 -17.87
CA GLY A 119 12.75 -6.99 -18.09
C GLY A 119 12.87 -6.21 -16.79
N LEU A 120 12.13 -6.61 -15.75
CA LEU A 120 12.20 -6.00 -14.42
C LEU A 120 13.61 -6.13 -13.83
N GLU A 121 14.18 -7.33 -13.86
CA GLU A 121 15.52 -7.61 -13.32
C GLU A 121 16.59 -6.76 -14.02
N ARG A 122 16.55 -6.65 -15.36
CA ARG A 122 17.47 -5.82 -16.13
C ARG A 122 17.43 -4.34 -15.72
N LEU A 123 16.27 -3.84 -15.31
CA LEU A 123 16.06 -2.47 -14.84
C LEU A 123 16.15 -2.30 -13.31
N GLY A 124 16.64 -3.31 -12.59
CA GLY A 124 16.79 -3.26 -11.14
C GLY A 124 15.47 -3.34 -10.36
N LEU A 125 14.38 -3.76 -11.00
CA LEU A 125 13.10 -3.98 -10.37
C LEU A 125 12.87 -5.46 -10.06
N THR A 126 11.91 -5.74 -9.19
CA THR A 126 11.47 -7.10 -8.90
C THR A 126 10.01 -7.17 -8.49
N SER A 127 9.40 -8.32 -8.71
CA SER A 127 8.08 -8.67 -8.17
C SER A 127 8.16 -9.80 -7.12
N ARG A 128 9.38 -10.33 -6.86
CA ARG A 128 9.61 -11.46 -5.94
C ARG A 128 9.04 -11.18 -4.55
N GLN A 129 8.39 -12.18 -3.96
CA GLN A 129 7.83 -12.14 -2.61
C GLN A 129 6.86 -10.97 -2.34
N SER A 130 6.32 -10.32 -3.39
CA SER A 130 5.34 -9.24 -3.22
C SER A 130 3.93 -9.73 -2.86
N GLY A 131 3.69 -11.02 -2.96
CA GLY A 131 2.39 -11.67 -2.75
C GLY A 131 2.33 -12.62 -1.57
N HIS A 132 1.14 -13.14 -1.30
CA HIS A 132 0.85 -14.16 -0.28
C HIS A 132 1.40 -13.82 1.13
N ASP A 133 1.99 -14.79 1.83
CA ASP A 133 2.50 -14.68 3.20
C ASP A 133 3.98 -14.29 3.20
N ASN A 134 4.27 -13.13 2.61
CA ASN A 134 5.59 -12.53 2.50
C ASN A 134 5.56 -11.08 3.02
N PRO A 135 6.73 -10.49 3.32
CA PRO A 135 6.84 -9.06 3.53
C PRO A 135 6.38 -8.31 2.27
N ARG A 136 5.60 -7.25 2.46
CA ARG A 136 5.10 -6.43 1.36
C ARG A 136 6.13 -5.39 0.92
N ASN A 137 5.76 -4.55 -0.06
CA ASN A 137 6.53 -3.36 -0.37
C ASN A 137 6.76 -2.55 0.91
N ILE A 138 7.96 -2.02 1.08
CA ILE A 138 8.32 -1.20 2.24
C ILE A 138 7.96 0.24 1.88
N THR A 139 7.08 0.85 2.68
CA THR A 139 6.65 2.23 2.48
C THR A 139 7.50 3.20 3.29
N ALA A 140 7.64 4.42 2.78
CA ALA A 140 8.33 5.50 3.46
C ALA A 140 7.70 6.86 3.08
N ASN A 141 8.26 7.97 3.57
CA ASN A 141 7.85 9.27 3.08
C ASN A 141 8.15 9.37 1.57
N PRO A 142 7.15 9.62 0.71
CA PRO A 142 7.37 9.77 -0.74
C PRO A 142 8.29 10.94 -1.09
N LEU A 143 8.45 11.91 -0.18
CA LEU A 143 9.32 13.07 -0.33
C LEU A 143 10.72 12.87 0.27
N ALA A 144 11.08 11.66 0.71
CA ALA A 144 12.40 11.36 1.28
C ALA A 144 13.54 11.79 0.33
N GLY A 145 14.51 12.52 0.86
CA GLY A 145 15.63 13.10 0.13
C GLY A 145 15.33 14.43 -0.56
N ILE A 146 14.08 14.90 -0.59
CA ILE A 146 13.70 16.17 -1.22
C ILE A 146 12.84 17.08 -0.32
N ASP A 147 12.34 16.56 0.79
CA ASP A 147 11.47 17.29 1.72
C ASP A 147 12.29 18.31 2.55
N PRO A 148 11.95 19.62 2.52
CA PRO A 148 12.60 20.61 3.38
C PRO A 148 12.43 20.33 4.88
N GLU A 149 11.42 19.57 5.28
CA GLU A 149 11.08 19.33 6.69
C GLU A 149 11.47 17.91 7.16
N GLU A 150 12.10 17.08 6.30
CA GLU A 150 12.51 15.75 6.73
C GLU A 150 13.65 15.78 7.75
N PHE A 151 13.63 14.86 8.69
CA PHE A 151 14.72 14.64 9.64
C PHE A 151 15.89 13.91 8.98
N LEU A 152 15.58 12.97 8.08
CA LEU A 152 16.56 12.21 7.32
C LEU A 152 15.95 11.60 6.05
N ASP A 153 16.78 11.35 5.05
CA ASP A 153 16.45 10.58 3.85
C ASP A 153 16.40 9.08 4.20
N THR A 154 15.20 8.50 4.17
CA THR A 154 14.97 7.09 4.53
C THR A 154 15.16 6.12 3.37
N ARG A 155 15.34 6.57 2.12
CA ARG A 155 15.48 5.70 0.94
C ARG A 155 16.62 4.68 1.07
N PRO A 156 17.84 5.07 1.49
CA PRO A 156 18.91 4.09 1.69
C PRO A 156 18.58 3.01 2.73
N LEU A 157 17.86 3.39 3.80
CA LEU A 157 17.45 2.46 4.86
C LEU A 157 16.41 1.45 4.35
N VAL A 158 15.43 1.94 3.59
CA VAL A 158 14.39 1.09 2.97
C VAL A 158 15.00 0.11 1.98
N GLU A 159 15.95 0.56 1.16
CA GLU A 159 16.67 -0.29 0.21
C GLU A 159 17.51 -1.36 0.94
N ALA A 160 18.21 -0.99 2.00
CA ALA A 160 18.98 -1.92 2.82
C ALA A 160 18.08 -2.99 3.48
N ILE A 161 16.91 -2.59 4.01
CA ILE A 161 15.93 -3.53 4.54
C ILE A 161 15.44 -4.46 3.43
N GLN A 162 15.05 -3.95 2.27
CA GLN A 162 14.57 -4.78 1.15
C GLN A 162 15.63 -5.78 0.70
N THR A 163 16.85 -5.33 0.49
CA THR A 163 17.99 -6.17 0.11
C THR A 163 18.19 -7.30 1.11
N ARG A 164 18.14 -6.98 2.41
CA ARG A 164 18.29 -7.97 3.47
C ARG A 164 17.14 -8.99 3.51
N LEU A 165 15.92 -8.56 3.27
CA LEU A 165 14.74 -9.45 3.27
C LEU A 165 14.67 -10.35 2.04
N LEU A 166 15.19 -9.91 0.89
CA LEU A 166 15.22 -10.70 -0.36
C LEU A 166 16.48 -11.56 -0.51
N ALA A 167 17.43 -11.48 0.41
CA ALA A 167 18.62 -12.32 0.43
C ALA A 167 18.29 -13.81 0.56
N ALA A 168 19.25 -14.68 0.26
CA ALA A 168 19.07 -16.12 0.26
C ALA A 168 18.58 -16.69 1.60
N ASP A 169 18.96 -16.08 2.71
CA ASP A 169 18.59 -16.43 4.08
C ASP A 169 17.45 -15.55 4.64
N GLY A 170 16.81 -14.75 3.79
CA GLY A 170 15.64 -13.94 4.15
C GLY A 170 14.38 -14.80 4.39
N PRO A 171 13.34 -14.23 5.04
CA PRO A 171 12.11 -14.93 5.36
C PRO A 171 11.33 -15.27 4.08
N ARG A 172 10.89 -16.52 3.94
CA ARG A 172 10.19 -17.00 2.74
C ARG A 172 8.85 -17.66 3.02
N ASN A 173 8.53 -17.89 4.29
CA ASN A 173 7.36 -18.65 4.69
C ASN A 173 6.73 -18.08 5.97
N LEU A 174 6.32 -16.81 5.93
CA LEU A 174 5.66 -16.20 7.08
C LEU A 174 4.28 -16.83 7.35
N PRO A 175 3.78 -16.80 8.58
CA PRO A 175 2.40 -17.23 8.91
C PRO A 175 1.35 -16.39 8.16
N ARG A 176 1.65 -15.11 7.91
CA ARG A 176 0.76 -14.16 7.22
C ARG A 176 1.56 -13.05 6.53
N LYS A 177 0.91 -12.33 5.59
CA LYS A 177 1.46 -11.10 5.01
C LYS A 177 1.96 -10.15 6.10
N PHE A 178 3.04 -9.45 5.82
CA PHE A 178 3.68 -8.54 6.76
C PHE A 178 3.97 -7.20 6.08
N ASN A 179 3.65 -6.10 6.74
CA ASN A 179 3.87 -4.75 6.22
C ASN A 179 4.96 -4.08 7.05
N VAL A 180 5.92 -3.45 6.37
CA VAL A 180 7.02 -2.68 6.99
C VAL A 180 6.97 -1.25 6.47
N ALA A 181 7.23 -0.28 7.34
CA ALA A 181 7.31 1.12 6.96
C ALA A 181 8.40 1.86 7.74
N VAL A 182 9.01 2.86 7.10
CA VAL A 182 10.09 3.68 7.69
C VAL A 182 9.76 5.16 7.53
N GLY A 183 9.55 5.88 8.61
CA GLY A 183 9.29 7.31 8.64
C GLY A 183 10.58 8.12 8.74
N GLY A 184 10.60 9.30 8.12
CA GLY A 184 11.74 10.22 8.15
C GLY A 184 11.34 11.69 8.26
N ALA A 185 10.03 11.99 8.40
CA ALA A 185 9.51 13.34 8.40
C ALA A 185 8.42 13.52 9.48
N PRO A 186 8.05 14.78 9.83
CA PRO A 186 7.05 15.06 10.86
C PRO A 186 5.63 14.56 10.54
N ASP A 187 5.36 14.23 9.28
CA ASP A 187 4.07 13.74 8.78
C ASP A 187 4.08 12.24 8.41
N SER A 188 5.02 11.46 8.98
CA SER A 188 5.14 10.03 8.75
C SER A 188 4.13 9.23 9.58
N PHE A 189 2.87 9.15 9.14
CA PHE A 189 1.88 8.31 9.81
C PHE A 189 1.94 6.87 9.30
N LEU A 190 2.45 5.93 10.10
CA LEU A 190 2.75 4.55 9.67
C LEU A 190 2.16 3.48 10.59
N LEU A 191 1.29 3.84 11.54
CA LEU A 191 0.80 2.94 12.60
C LEU A 191 -0.13 1.82 12.11
N HIS A 192 -0.49 1.80 10.84
CA HIS A 192 -1.29 0.72 10.22
C HIS A 192 -0.45 -0.45 9.66
N ASN A 193 0.86 -0.46 9.96
CA ASN A 193 1.80 -1.49 9.51
C ASN A 193 2.16 -2.45 10.66
N ASP A 194 2.49 -3.71 10.32
CA ASP A 194 2.90 -4.72 11.31
C ASP A 194 4.20 -4.32 12.03
N LEU A 195 5.08 -3.60 11.32
CA LEU A 195 6.30 -3.00 11.84
C LEU A 195 6.46 -1.62 11.24
N ALA A 196 6.62 -0.60 12.06
CA ALA A 196 6.94 0.74 11.64
C ALA A 196 8.09 1.32 12.47
N PHE A 197 8.99 2.02 11.79
CA PHE A 197 10.08 2.77 12.40
C PHE A 197 9.74 4.26 12.30
N LEU A 198 9.53 4.91 13.44
CA LEU A 198 9.25 6.34 13.49
C LEU A 198 10.46 7.11 14.00
N PRO A 199 10.81 8.27 13.41
CA PRO A 199 11.97 9.06 13.85
C PRO A 199 11.81 9.45 15.32
N ALA A 200 12.87 9.26 16.10
CA ALA A 200 12.91 9.57 17.51
C ALA A 200 14.35 9.92 17.95
N HIS A 201 14.48 10.85 18.91
CA HIS A 201 15.75 11.10 19.56
C HIS A 201 15.92 10.22 20.80
N HIS A 202 17.12 9.71 21.00
CA HIS A 202 17.57 9.07 22.24
C HIS A 202 18.97 9.58 22.58
N GLU A 203 19.16 10.13 23.77
CA GLU A 203 20.41 10.75 24.22
C GLU A 203 21.01 11.80 23.22
N GLY A 204 20.12 12.56 22.57
CA GLY A 204 20.51 13.56 21.59
C GLY A 204 20.82 13.03 20.18
N GLN A 205 20.85 11.72 19.98
CA GLN A 205 21.04 11.09 18.68
C GLN A 205 19.70 10.84 17.98
N LEU A 206 19.62 11.15 16.69
CA LEU A 206 18.49 10.81 15.85
C LEU A 206 18.55 9.33 15.45
N GLY A 207 17.46 8.63 15.66
CA GLY A 207 17.24 7.25 15.27
C GLY A 207 15.75 6.96 15.15
N PHE A 208 15.33 5.78 15.59
CA PHE A 208 13.95 5.31 15.36
C PHE A 208 13.40 4.61 16.61
N THR A 209 12.17 4.95 16.99
CA THR A 209 11.37 4.10 17.86
C THR A 209 10.65 3.03 17.03
N VAL A 210 10.44 1.87 17.64
CA VAL A 210 9.83 0.70 16.99
C VAL A 210 8.36 0.60 17.36
N MET A 211 7.49 0.58 16.36
CA MET A 211 6.05 0.38 16.51
C MET A 211 5.66 -0.96 15.90
N VAL A 212 4.88 -1.78 16.60
CA VAL A 212 4.55 -3.15 16.19
C VAL A 212 3.05 -3.45 16.24
N GLY A 213 2.59 -4.34 15.36
CA GLY A 213 1.29 -4.97 15.46
C GLY A 213 0.14 -4.26 14.75
N GLY A 214 0.38 -3.15 14.03
CA GLY A 214 -0.68 -2.46 13.28
C GLY A 214 -1.17 -3.26 12.07
N PHE A 215 -2.49 -3.38 11.90
CA PHE A 215 -3.08 -4.03 10.74
C PHE A 215 -4.59 -3.81 10.60
N PHE A 216 -5.09 -4.00 9.38
CA PHE A 216 -6.53 -4.07 9.10
C PHE A 216 -6.91 -5.43 8.51
N SER A 217 -8.01 -5.98 8.98
CA SER A 217 -8.57 -7.26 8.53
C SER A 217 -10.10 -7.27 8.62
N ALA A 218 -10.71 -8.37 8.16
CA ALA A 218 -12.15 -8.56 8.24
C ALA A 218 -12.69 -8.64 9.68
N GLN A 219 -11.86 -9.03 10.63
CA GLN A 219 -12.29 -9.32 12.01
C GLN A 219 -11.79 -8.29 13.02
N ARG A 220 -10.65 -7.64 12.73
CA ARG A 220 -9.99 -6.76 13.68
C ARG A 220 -9.14 -5.71 12.98
N ASN A 221 -9.12 -4.52 13.54
CA ASN A 221 -8.35 -3.38 13.06
C ASN A 221 -7.60 -2.79 14.24
N GLU A 222 -6.28 -2.65 14.08
CA GLU A 222 -5.39 -2.18 15.14
C GLU A 222 -4.38 -1.19 14.58
N LEU A 223 -4.06 -0.19 15.38
CA LEU A 223 -2.88 0.63 15.21
C LEU A 223 -1.69 -0.02 15.93
N ALA A 224 -0.49 0.18 15.39
CA ALA A 224 0.74 -0.32 15.98
C ALA A 224 1.00 0.33 17.35
N ILE A 225 1.55 -0.44 18.28
CA ILE A 225 1.92 -0.02 19.63
C ILE A 225 3.44 0.08 19.76
N PRO A 226 3.96 0.92 20.66
CA PRO A 226 5.41 1.02 20.91
C PRO A 226 5.96 -0.30 21.46
N LEU A 227 7.08 -0.78 20.89
CA LEU A 227 7.80 -1.95 21.41
C LEU A 227 8.74 -1.58 22.58
N GLY A 228 8.98 -0.29 22.83
CA GLY A 228 9.88 0.17 23.87
C GLY A 228 11.36 0.03 23.53
N LEU A 229 11.70 0.15 22.24
CA LEU A 229 13.06 0.09 21.73
C LEU A 229 13.38 1.29 20.84
N TRP A 230 14.62 1.73 20.89
CA TRP A 230 15.20 2.67 19.96
C TRP A 230 16.37 2.02 19.20
N LEU A 231 16.50 2.36 17.92
CA LEU A 231 17.53 1.85 17.01
C LEU A 231 18.17 2.99 16.22
N THR A 232 19.43 2.80 15.87
CA THR A 232 20.07 3.58 14.80
C THR A 232 19.56 3.11 13.43
N GLY A 233 19.74 3.93 12.39
CA GLY A 233 19.36 3.54 11.02
C GLY A 233 20.07 2.25 10.55
N GLU A 234 21.32 2.06 10.93
CA GLU A 234 22.13 0.90 10.54
C GLU A 234 21.61 -0.44 11.12
N GLN A 235 20.92 -0.38 12.25
CA GLN A 235 20.34 -1.56 12.91
C GLN A 235 19.05 -2.04 12.23
N LEU A 236 18.32 -1.18 11.49
CA LEU A 236 16.98 -1.50 10.95
C LEU A 236 16.94 -2.76 10.08
N PRO A 237 17.89 -3.03 9.14
CA PRO A 237 17.84 -4.21 8.31
C PRO A 237 17.93 -5.53 9.09
N LEU A 238 18.87 -5.61 10.03
CA LEU A 238 19.05 -6.80 10.86
C LEU A 238 17.94 -6.97 11.90
N PHE A 239 17.45 -5.87 12.47
CA PHE A 239 16.33 -5.92 13.40
C PHE A 239 15.04 -6.38 12.71
N THR A 240 14.77 -5.87 11.48
CA THR A 240 13.63 -6.32 10.68
C THR A 240 13.72 -7.82 10.38
N LEU A 241 14.91 -8.31 10.01
CA LEU A 241 15.12 -9.73 9.78
C LEU A 241 14.90 -10.57 11.04
N ALA A 242 15.45 -10.15 12.18
CA ALA A 242 15.30 -10.85 13.47
C ALA A 242 13.84 -11.00 13.87
N LEU A 243 13.09 -9.90 13.78
CA LEU A 243 11.65 -9.87 14.10
C LEU A 243 10.87 -10.78 13.15
N LEU A 244 11.16 -10.75 11.85
CA LEU A 244 10.48 -11.60 10.86
C LEU A 244 10.83 -13.08 11.02
N ARG A 245 12.06 -13.43 11.37
CA ARG A 245 12.45 -14.82 11.71
C ARG A 245 11.70 -15.31 12.93
N HIS A 246 11.62 -14.50 13.98
CA HIS A 246 10.84 -14.84 15.16
C HIS A 246 9.36 -15.04 14.80
N PHE A 247 8.76 -14.14 14.01
CA PHE A 247 7.39 -14.28 13.53
C PHE A 247 7.20 -15.52 12.64
N GLU A 248 8.14 -15.85 11.77
CA GLU A 248 8.10 -17.04 10.91
C GLU A 248 8.07 -18.33 11.73
N GLN A 249 8.84 -18.38 12.83
CA GLN A 249 8.97 -19.55 13.70
C GLN A 249 7.80 -19.69 14.69
N GLN A 250 7.34 -18.60 15.30
CA GLN A 250 6.42 -18.62 16.43
C GLN A 250 4.99 -18.16 16.09
N GLY A 251 4.78 -17.54 14.93
CA GLY A 251 3.48 -17.00 14.55
C GLY A 251 2.44 -18.11 14.31
N ASN A 252 1.20 -17.84 14.69
CA ASN A 252 0.10 -18.79 14.56
C ASN A 252 -0.18 -19.17 13.11
N ARG A 253 -0.13 -20.48 12.79
CA ARG A 253 -0.44 -21.04 11.47
C ARG A 253 -1.73 -21.86 11.47
N ALA A 254 -2.23 -22.26 12.65
CA ALA A 254 -3.43 -23.09 12.76
C ALA A 254 -4.70 -22.34 12.38
N VAL A 255 -4.81 -21.07 12.79
CA VAL A 255 -6.00 -20.25 12.55
C VAL A 255 -5.62 -19.01 11.73
N ARG A 256 -5.87 -19.08 10.41
CA ARG A 256 -5.44 -18.04 9.46
C ARG A 256 -5.98 -16.64 9.75
N THR A 257 -7.13 -16.52 10.38
CA THR A 257 -7.70 -15.23 10.80
C THR A 257 -7.00 -14.63 12.02
N LYS A 258 -6.22 -15.45 12.75
CA LYS A 258 -5.44 -15.08 13.93
C LYS A 258 -3.93 -15.23 13.70
N SER A 259 -3.46 -15.04 12.47
CA SER A 259 -2.04 -15.24 12.08
C SER A 259 -1.29 -13.92 11.83
N ARG A 260 -1.86 -12.74 12.17
CA ARG A 260 -1.14 -11.46 12.10
C ARG A 260 -0.26 -11.27 13.35
N LEU A 261 0.75 -10.42 13.23
CA LEU A 261 1.74 -10.20 14.27
C LEU A 261 1.15 -9.89 15.65
N MET A 262 0.13 -9.02 15.72
CA MET A 262 -0.49 -8.62 16.98
C MET A 262 -0.99 -9.82 17.81
N TYR A 263 -1.50 -10.87 17.15
CA TYR A 263 -1.94 -12.07 17.86
C TYR A 263 -0.79 -12.85 18.52
N LEU A 264 0.43 -12.79 17.94
CA LEU A 264 1.63 -13.36 18.58
C LEU A 264 2.06 -12.49 19.76
N ILE A 265 2.03 -11.18 19.61
CA ILE A 265 2.36 -10.23 20.70
C ILE A 265 1.42 -10.43 21.89
N GLU A 266 0.13 -10.57 21.65
CA GLU A 266 -0.86 -10.82 22.70
C GLU A 266 -0.70 -12.18 23.39
N ALA A 267 -0.36 -13.21 22.61
CA ALA A 267 -0.15 -14.56 23.14
C ALA A 267 1.07 -14.65 24.08
N LEU A 268 2.11 -13.88 23.81
CA LEU A 268 3.35 -13.84 24.63
C LEU A 268 3.30 -12.77 25.73
N GLY A 269 2.58 -11.68 25.49
CA GLY A 269 2.74 -10.42 26.18
C GLY A 269 3.86 -9.57 25.58
N LEU A 270 3.73 -8.24 25.64
CA LEU A 270 4.62 -7.31 24.94
C LEU A 270 6.08 -7.43 25.39
N ASP A 271 6.31 -7.55 26.70
CA ASP A 271 7.67 -7.63 27.27
C ASP A 271 8.37 -8.93 26.86
N ALA A 272 7.69 -10.08 27.00
CA ALA A 272 8.24 -11.36 26.58
C ALA A 272 8.47 -11.42 25.05
N TYR A 273 7.58 -10.81 24.26
CA TYR A 273 7.78 -10.67 22.82
C TYR A 273 9.02 -9.83 22.49
N ARG A 274 9.20 -8.67 23.18
CA ARG A 274 10.39 -7.82 23.03
C ARG A 274 11.68 -8.59 23.33
N GLU A 275 11.74 -9.29 24.47
CA GLU A 275 12.89 -10.10 24.83
C GLU A 275 13.20 -11.19 23.80
N ALA A 276 12.18 -11.87 23.27
CA ALA A 276 12.36 -12.89 22.25
C ALA A 276 12.90 -12.31 20.92
N VAL A 277 12.44 -11.13 20.52
CA VAL A 277 12.98 -10.43 19.35
C VAL A 277 14.43 -9.99 19.58
N LEU A 278 14.76 -9.46 20.77
CA LEU A 278 16.12 -9.10 21.14
C LEU A 278 17.06 -10.31 21.15
N ALA A 279 16.61 -11.45 21.66
CA ALA A 279 17.38 -12.70 21.62
C ALA A 279 17.63 -13.15 20.18
N SER A 280 16.62 -13.05 19.29
CA SER A 280 16.79 -13.32 17.86
C SER A 280 17.78 -12.35 17.22
N TYR A 281 17.71 -11.07 17.55
CA TYR A 281 18.61 -10.04 17.03
C TYR A 281 20.06 -10.25 17.48
N ALA A 282 20.30 -10.60 18.74
CA ALA A 282 21.64 -10.83 19.28
C ALA A 282 22.43 -11.91 18.52
N SER A 283 21.72 -12.82 17.83
CA SER A 283 22.36 -13.81 16.96
C SER A 283 22.81 -13.27 15.60
N LEU A 284 22.41 -12.05 15.23
CA LEU A 284 22.61 -11.45 13.91
C LEU A 284 23.48 -10.20 13.92
N GLY A 285 23.47 -9.44 15.01
CA GLY A 285 24.14 -8.14 15.09
C GLY A 285 24.89 -7.93 16.43
N PRO A 286 25.98 -7.16 16.43
CA PRO A 286 26.83 -6.96 17.61
C PRO A 286 26.22 -5.97 18.62
N ASP A 287 25.49 -4.95 18.15
CA ASP A 287 25.04 -3.83 18.96
C ASP A 287 23.56 -3.98 19.33
N ALA A 288 23.26 -4.08 20.62
CA ALA A 288 21.89 -4.22 21.11
C ALA A 288 21.07 -2.93 20.88
N PRO A 289 19.78 -3.04 20.45
CA PRO A 289 18.85 -1.91 20.50
C PRO A 289 18.74 -1.33 21.90
N GLN A 290 18.60 0.00 21.99
CA GLN A 290 18.49 0.67 23.28
C GLN A 290 17.06 0.63 23.82
N PRO A 291 16.86 0.49 25.13
CA PRO A 291 15.54 0.66 25.74
C PRO A 291 15.03 2.09 25.53
N LEU A 292 13.74 2.23 25.20
CA LEU A 292 13.07 3.52 25.12
C LEU A 292 11.73 3.44 25.88
N ALA A 293 11.37 4.50 26.58
CA ALA A 293 10.08 4.56 27.26
C ALA A 293 8.91 4.29 26.30
N HIS A 294 7.85 3.67 26.81
CA HIS A 294 6.68 3.28 26.03
C HIS A 294 5.76 4.47 25.63
N ASP A 295 6.10 5.69 26.00
CA ASP A 295 5.29 6.90 25.88
C ASP A 295 5.23 7.51 24.45
N GLY A 296 5.81 6.82 23.47
CA GLY A 296 5.71 7.27 22.08
C GLY A 296 6.55 8.50 21.75
N SER A 297 7.80 8.54 22.20
CA SER A 297 8.77 9.64 21.99
C SER A 297 9.15 9.91 20.52
N HIS A 298 8.30 9.52 19.56
CA HIS A 298 8.52 9.79 18.14
C HIS A 298 8.36 11.28 17.78
N LEU A 299 8.97 11.70 16.67
CA LEU A 299 8.98 13.08 16.19
C LEU A 299 7.83 13.39 15.21
N VAL A 300 6.89 12.48 14.99
CA VAL A 300 5.71 12.72 14.15
C VAL A 300 4.80 13.73 14.84
N ARG A 301 4.41 14.81 14.09
CA ARG A 301 3.70 15.97 14.66
C ARG A 301 2.42 16.34 13.93
N ARG A 302 2.17 15.80 12.74
CA ARG A 302 1.00 16.14 11.92
C ARG A 302 0.57 14.96 11.03
N ALA A 303 -0.63 15.09 10.46
CA ALA A 303 -1.12 14.18 9.42
C ALA A 303 -0.24 14.25 8.14
N PRO A 304 -0.18 13.17 7.35
CA PRO A 304 0.45 13.20 6.04
C PRO A 304 -0.14 14.29 5.15
N ARG A 305 0.74 14.97 4.39
CA ARG A 305 0.35 15.90 3.33
C ARG A 305 -0.19 15.12 2.13
N ASP A 306 -1.07 15.74 1.34
CA ASP A 306 -1.57 15.17 0.08
C ASP A 306 -0.48 15.09 -0.99
N GLY A 307 0.55 15.94 -0.89
CA GLY A 307 1.69 15.99 -1.82
C GLY A 307 1.34 16.49 -3.21
N LEU A 308 0.16 17.10 -3.41
CA LEU A 308 -0.32 17.60 -4.69
C LEU A 308 0.20 19.02 -4.99
N GLY A 309 0.14 19.40 -6.29
CA GLY A 309 0.56 20.73 -6.75
C GLY A 309 2.06 20.92 -6.80
N VAL A 310 2.47 22.17 -7.00
CA VAL A 310 3.87 22.57 -7.05
C VAL A 310 4.37 22.88 -5.64
N ASN A 311 5.48 22.26 -5.25
CA ASN A 311 6.10 22.44 -3.95
C ASN A 311 7.63 22.53 -4.08
N SER A 312 8.26 23.38 -3.28
CA SER A 312 9.72 23.53 -3.24
C SER A 312 10.40 22.32 -2.60
N GLN A 313 11.51 21.88 -3.17
CA GLN A 313 12.39 20.89 -2.56
C GLN A 313 13.40 21.55 -1.62
N LYS A 314 14.06 20.74 -0.76
CA LYS A 314 15.21 21.24 0.04
C LYS A 314 16.40 21.64 -0.82
N GLN A 315 16.52 21.12 -2.06
CA GLN A 315 17.54 21.51 -3.01
C GLN A 315 17.15 22.86 -3.64
N PRO A 316 17.98 23.90 -3.53
CA PRO A 316 17.67 25.21 -4.06
C PRO A 316 17.39 25.18 -5.58
N GLY A 317 16.33 25.88 -6.00
CA GLY A 317 15.97 25.99 -7.42
C GLY A 317 15.26 24.78 -8.00
N LEU A 318 14.95 23.76 -7.19
CA LEU A 318 14.19 22.58 -7.58
C LEU A 318 12.83 22.51 -6.87
N SER A 319 11.86 21.95 -7.57
CA SER A 319 10.52 21.67 -7.08
C SER A 319 10.08 20.24 -7.42
N TRP A 320 9.07 19.75 -6.73
CA TRP A 320 8.28 18.60 -7.20
C TRP A 320 6.88 19.04 -7.61
N LEU A 321 6.30 18.31 -8.54
CA LEU A 321 4.92 18.45 -8.96
C LEU A 321 4.16 17.18 -8.62
N GLY A 322 3.21 17.27 -7.69
CA GLY A 322 2.30 16.19 -7.36
C GLY A 322 1.07 16.21 -8.26
N LEU A 323 0.74 15.06 -8.85
CA LEU A 323 -0.36 14.87 -9.80
C LEU A 323 -1.39 13.89 -9.23
N HIS A 324 -2.63 14.32 -9.17
CA HIS A 324 -3.74 13.44 -8.83
C HIS A 324 -4.02 12.46 -9.97
N VAL A 325 -3.95 11.17 -9.66
CA VAL A 325 -4.34 10.09 -10.57
C VAL A 325 -5.73 9.60 -10.16
N PRO A 326 -6.79 9.85 -10.96
CA PRO A 326 -8.15 9.49 -10.59
C PRO A 326 -8.26 8.03 -10.15
N MET A 327 -8.66 7.82 -8.90
CA MET A 327 -8.73 6.49 -8.25
C MET A 327 -7.45 5.66 -8.38
N GLY A 328 -6.28 6.27 -8.60
CA GLY A 328 -5.01 5.58 -8.77
C GLY A 328 -4.97 4.60 -9.95
N ARG A 329 -5.70 4.85 -11.05
CA ARG A 329 -5.68 3.98 -12.24
C ARG A 329 -4.97 4.65 -13.40
N LEU A 330 -4.02 3.92 -13.98
CA LEU A 330 -3.25 4.31 -15.15
C LEU A 330 -3.53 3.37 -16.34
N ASP A 331 -3.57 3.92 -17.53
CA ASP A 331 -3.43 3.21 -18.80
C ASP A 331 -2.01 3.37 -19.36
N ALA A 332 -1.69 2.65 -20.42
CA ALA A 332 -0.37 2.69 -21.03
C ALA A 332 0.02 4.10 -21.49
N ALA A 333 -0.90 4.82 -22.15
CA ALA A 333 -0.65 6.18 -22.64
C ALA A 333 -0.32 7.16 -21.50
N GLY A 334 -1.07 7.10 -20.38
CA GLY A 334 -0.80 7.90 -19.19
C GLY A 334 0.56 7.59 -18.56
N MET A 335 0.96 6.31 -18.53
CA MET A 335 2.26 5.88 -18.03
C MET A 335 3.42 6.39 -18.91
N LEU A 336 3.30 6.29 -20.23
CA LEU A 336 4.30 6.79 -21.19
C LEU A 336 4.45 8.30 -21.09
N GLU A 337 3.34 9.04 -20.99
CA GLU A 337 3.38 10.48 -20.84
C GLU A 337 3.98 10.92 -19.50
N LEU A 338 3.66 10.24 -18.38
CA LEU A 338 4.31 10.50 -17.09
C LEU A 338 5.84 10.26 -17.18
N ALA A 339 6.28 9.19 -17.83
CA ALA A 339 7.70 8.90 -18.04
C ALA A 339 8.38 9.99 -18.90
N ARG A 340 7.72 10.43 -19.98
CA ARG A 340 8.20 11.54 -20.83
C ARG A 340 8.33 12.82 -20.03
N LEU A 341 7.31 13.21 -19.27
CA LEU A 341 7.33 14.43 -18.46
C LEU A 341 8.45 14.40 -17.42
N ALA A 342 8.64 13.26 -16.74
CA ALA A 342 9.72 13.10 -15.76
C ALA A 342 11.11 13.29 -16.39
N ARG A 343 11.34 12.81 -17.62
CA ARG A 343 12.60 12.99 -18.35
C ARG A 343 12.80 14.40 -18.87
N VAL A 344 11.75 14.99 -19.46
CA VAL A 344 11.84 16.30 -20.10
C VAL A 344 11.98 17.40 -19.07
N TYR A 345 11.24 17.33 -17.97
CA TYR A 345 11.14 18.41 -17.00
C TYR A 345 11.89 18.17 -15.70
N GLY A 346 12.03 16.92 -15.28
CA GLY A 346 12.72 16.53 -14.04
C GLY A 346 14.01 15.76 -14.28
N SER A 347 14.28 14.82 -13.37
CA SER A 347 15.45 13.92 -13.43
C SER A 347 15.18 12.55 -14.05
N GLY A 348 13.97 12.29 -14.53
CA GLY A 348 13.50 10.96 -14.92
C GLY A 348 12.94 10.12 -13.76
N GLU A 349 13.04 10.61 -12.53
CA GLU A 349 12.49 9.93 -11.35
C GLU A 349 11.04 10.37 -11.09
N LEU A 350 10.19 9.39 -10.78
CA LEU A 350 8.85 9.59 -10.29
C LEU A 350 8.70 8.96 -8.90
N ARG A 351 7.78 9.47 -8.11
CA ARG A 351 7.44 8.95 -6.79
C ARG A 351 5.96 8.60 -6.70
N LEU A 352 5.64 7.53 -6.00
CA LEU A 352 4.27 7.13 -5.69
C LEU A 352 3.99 7.40 -4.22
N ASN A 353 2.81 7.92 -3.91
CA ASN A 353 2.38 8.08 -2.53
C ASN A 353 1.28 7.07 -2.14
N GLU A 354 0.95 7.01 -0.85
CA GLU A 354 -0.10 6.12 -0.32
C GLU A 354 -1.51 6.58 -0.70
N ALA A 355 -1.69 7.85 -1.09
CA ALA A 355 -2.93 8.39 -1.65
C ALA A 355 -3.13 8.02 -3.13
N GLN A 356 -2.30 7.11 -3.68
CA GLN A 356 -2.40 6.61 -5.06
C GLN A 356 -2.15 7.68 -6.13
N ASN A 357 -1.32 8.65 -5.83
CA ASN A 357 -0.91 9.76 -6.70
C ASN A 357 0.54 9.58 -7.17
N VAL A 358 0.95 10.39 -8.16
CA VAL A 358 2.30 10.39 -8.75
C VAL A 358 2.94 11.76 -8.56
N LEU A 359 4.22 11.79 -8.21
CA LEU A 359 5.02 13.00 -8.12
C LEU A 359 6.13 12.97 -9.18
N ILE A 360 6.27 14.07 -9.92
CA ILE A 360 7.43 14.35 -10.77
C ILE A 360 8.40 15.19 -9.94
N VAL A 361 9.60 14.70 -9.73
CA VAL A 361 10.56 15.33 -8.82
C VAL A 361 11.76 15.94 -9.56
N ASN A 362 12.53 16.75 -8.82
CA ASN A 362 13.74 17.41 -9.34
C ASN A 362 13.47 18.32 -10.56
N VAL A 363 12.35 18.99 -10.56
CA VAL A 363 11.96 19.93 -11.63
C VAL A 363 12.64 21.28 -11.38
N PRO A 364 13.52 21.76 -12.28
CA PRO A 364 14.04 23.11 -12.19
C PRO A 364 12.92 24.14 -12.24
N ASN A 365 12.92 25.14 -11.32
CA ASN A 365 11.82 26.10 -11.19
C ASN A 365 11.51 26.84 -12.51
N GLN A 366 12.51 27.08 -13.34
CA GLN A 366 12.34 27.70 -14.65
C GLN A 366 11.58 26.85 -15.69
N ARG A 367 11.39 25.56 -15.42
CA ARG A 367 10.62 24.64 -16.29
C ARG A 367 9.20 24.41 -15.82
N LEU A 368 8.82 24.95 -14.66
CA LEU A 368 7.49 24.70 -14.07
C LEU A 368 6.35 25.18 -14.95
N ASP A 369 6.43 26.41 -15.49
CA ASP A 369 5.37 26.94 -16.35
C ASP A 369 5.13 26.07 -17.59
N ALA A 370 6.22 25.62 -18.22
CA ALA A 370 6.14 24.72 -19.37
C ALA A 370 5.57 23.35 -19.00
N LEU A 371 5.95 22.79 -17.85
CA LEU A 371 5.38 21.55 -17.33
C LEU A 371 3.89 21.70 -17.02
N LEU A 372 3.49 22.81 -16.39
CA LEU A 372 2.09 23.08 -16.03
C LEU A 372 1.18 23.27 -17.26
N ALA A 373 1.75 23.60 -18.43
CA ALA A 373 1.02 23.73 -19.69
C ALA A 373 0.85 22.39 -20.44
N GLU A 374 1.44 21.29 -19.94
CA GLU A 374 1.37 19.99 -20.61
C GLU A 374 -0.05 19.40 -20.59
N PRO A 375 -0.53 18.84 -21.74
CA PRO A 375 -1.90 18.35 -21.88
C PRO A 375 -2.30 17.25 -20.87
N LEU A 376 -1.34 16.41 -20.44
CA LEU A 376 -1.61 15.35 -19.45
C LEU A 376 -2.16 15.91 -18.13
N LEU A 377 -1.79 17.15 -17.76
CA LEU A 377 -2.21 17.75 -16.50
C LEU A 377 -3.70 18.19 -16.47
N GLN A 378 -4.37 18.16 -17.63
CA GLN A 378 -5.82 18.28 -17.67
C GLN A 378 -6.51 17.01 -17.13
N ARG A 379 -5.85 15.84 -17.33
CA ARG A 379 -6.31 14.54 -16.84
C ARG A 379 -5.79 14.23 -15.44
N PHE A 380 -4.49 14.40 -15.22
CA PHE A 380 -3.82 14.20 -13.93
C PHE A 380 -3.55 15.57 -13.30
N ARG A 381 -4.57 16.10 -12.64
CA ARG A 381 -4.57 17.49 -12.17
C ARG A 381 -3.66 17.69 -10.97
N PRO A 382 -2.81 18.73 -10.97
CA PRO A 382 -2.05 19.11 -9.78
C PRO A 382 -2.93 19.71 -8.69
N SER A 383 -4.10 20.24 -9.05
CA SER A 383 -5.09 20.81 -8.13
C SER A 383 -6.47 20.24 -8.45
N PRO A 384 -6.78 19.00 -8.04
CA PRO A 384 -8.12 18.45 -8.16
C PRO A 384 -9.08 19.13 -7.19
N SER A 385 -10.38 18.79 -7.24
CA SER A 385 -11.32 19.26 -6.23
C SER A 385 -10.98 18.71 -4.84
N PRO A 386 -11.40 19.41 -3.76
CA PRO A 386 -11.20 18.92 -2.39
C PRO A 386 -11.81 17.54 -2.12
N LEU A 387 -12.85 17.15 -2.85
CA LEU A 387 -13.46 15.83 -2.76
C LEU A 387 -12.61 14.72 -3.39
N GLN A 388 -11.84 15.04 -4.42
CA GLN A 388 -11.02 14.07 -5.16
C GLN A 388 -9.58 13.95 -4.63
N ALA A 389 -9.05 15.04 -4.06
CA ALA A 389 -7.63 15.15 -3.70
C ALA A 389 -7.09 14.00 -2.82
N GLU A 390 -7.86 13.58 -1.82
CA GLU A 390 -7.49 12.51 -0.90
C GLU A 390 -8.39 11.27 -1.01
N ALA A 391 -8.97 11.04 -2.20
CA ALA A 391 -9.79 9.86 -2.46
C ALA A 391 -8.94 8.64 -2.80
N VAL A 392 -9.04 7.60 -1.98
CA VAL A 392 -8.29 6.34 -2.13
C VAL A 392 -9.24 5.19 -2.40
N SER A 393 -8.93 4.32 -3.37
CA SER A 393 -9.79 3.19 -3.72
C SER A 393 -9.03 1.89 -3.95
N CYS A 394 -9.55 0.78 -3.41
CA CYS A 394 -9.08 -0.54 -3.80
C CYS A 394 -9.59 -0.89 -5.22
N THR A 395 -9.12 -2.02 -5.77
CA THR A 395 -9.39 -2.37 -7.18
C THR A 395 -10.86 -2.70 -7.51
N GLY A 396 -11.68 -3.10 -6.50
CA GLY A 396 -13.08 -3.45 -6.69
C GLY A 396 -13.32 -4.83 -7.34
N ASN A 397 -14.61 -5.14 -7.60
CA ASN A 397 -15.04 -6.47 -8.07
C ASN A 397 -14.69 -6.77 -9.53
N ARG A 398 -14.30 -5.78 -10.34
CA ARG A 398 -13.81 -6.00 -11.71
C ARG A 398 -12.59 -6.96 -11.74
N TYR A 399 -11.74 -6.93 -10.71
CA TYR A 399 -10.50 -7.71 -10.65
C TYR A 399 -10.30 -8.48 -9.33
N CYS A 400 -11.24 -8.41 -8.40
CA CYS A 400 -11.11 -9.04 -7.09
C CYS A 400 -12.35 -9.84 -6.71
N SER A 401 -12.19 -11.15 -6.55
CA SER A 401 -13.27 -12.08 -6.19
C SER A 401 -13.87 -11.83 -4.79
N PHE A 402 -13.20 -11.05 -3.94
CA PHE A 402 -13.68 -10.74 -2.58
C PHE A 402 -14.49 -9.44 -2.53
N ALA A 403 -14.35 -8.57 -3.54
CA ALA A 403 -15.04 -7.28 -3.53
C ALA A 403 -16.51 -7.44 -3.91
N LEU A 404 -17.37 -6.72 -3.23
CA LEU A 404 -18.84 -6.76 -3.39
C LEU A 404 -19.36 -5.65 -4.31
N ILE A 405 -18.50 -4.65 -4.62
CA ILE A 405 -18.85 -3.46 -5.42
C ILE A 405 -17.70 -3.10 -6.36
N PRO A 406 -17.95 -2.37 -7.47
CA PRO A 406 -16.94 -1.83 -8.37
C PRO A 406 -16.36 -0.53 -7.80
N THR A 407 -15.52 -0.60 -6.77
CA THR A 407 -15.09 0.53 -5.93
C THR A 407 -14.59 1.75 -6.71
N LYS A 408 -13.69 1.58 -7.68
CA LYS A 408 -13.09 2.72 -8.41
C LYS A 408 -14.09 3.49 -9.25
N THR A 409 -14.93 2.78 -10.00
CA THR A 409 -15.97 3.41 -10.84
C THR A 409 -17.07 4.03 -9.99
N THR A 410 -17.48 3.36 -8.92
CA THR A 410 -18.46 3.92 -7.97
C THR A 410 -17.92 5.18 -7.31
N ALA A 411 -16.70 5.13 -6.75
CA ALA A 411 -16.08 6.27 -6.09
C ALA A 411 -15.97 7.47 -7.04
N GLN A 412 -15.43 7.26 -8.26
CA GLN A 412 -15.30 8.33 -9.24
C GLN A 412 -16.68 8.96 -9.59
N SER A 413 -17.66 8.11 -9.91
CA SER A 413 -19.01 8.60 -10.27
C SER A 413 -19.67 9.39 -9.15
N VAL A 414 -19.54 8.94 -7.89
CA VAL A 414 -20.09 9.63 -6.72
C VAL A 414 -19.41 10.98 -6.50
N LEU A 415 -18.07 11.01 -6.59
CA LEU A 415 -17.32 12.25 -6.39
C LEU A 415 -17.58 13.26 -7.52
N ASP A 416 -17.69 12.81 -8.77
CA ASP A 416 -18.04 13.67 -9.90
C ASP A 416 -19.44 14.31 -9.74
N GLN A 417 -20.41 13.56 -9.22
CA GLN A 417 -21.74 14.07 -8.91
C GLN A 417 -21.72 15.10 -7.77
N LEU A 418 -20.94 14.81 -6.72
CA LEU A 418 -20.83 15.71 -5.56
C LEU A 418 -20.07 16.99 -5.91
N ASP A 419 -19.07 16.95 -6.78
CA ASP A 419 -18.35 18.12 -7.28
C ASP A 419 -19.27 19.11 -8.04
N GLN A 420 -20.35 18.60 -8.63
CA GLN A 420 -21.37 19.44 -9.29
C GLN A 420 -22.39 20.06 -8.33
N ARG A 421 -22.48 19.52 -7.12
CA ARG A 421 -23.50 19.91 -6.11
C ARG A 421 -22.91 20.69 -4.95
N LEU A 422 -21.62 20.51 -4.64
CA LEU A 422 -21.00 20.98 -3.41
C LEU A 422 -19.71 21.75 -3.67
N GLN A 423 -19.44 22.69 -2.77
CA GLN A 423 -18.16 23.35 -2.63
C GLN A 423 -17.62 23.11 -1.21
N LEU A 424 -16.37 22.65 -1.11
CA LEU A 424 -15.64 22.48 0.13
C LEU A 424 -14.44 23.42 0.19
N ALA A 425 -14.09 23.88 1.39
CA ALA A 425 -12.91 24.70 1.64
C ALA A 425 -11.63 23.87 1.81
N HIS A 426 -11.77 22.63 2.26
CA HIS A 426 -10.66 21.71 2.56
C HIS A 426 -10.95 20.32 1.99
N SER A 427 -9.89 19.57 1.70
CA SER A 427 -10.03 18.16 1.31
C SER A 427 -10.60 17.31 2.44
N VAL A 428 -11.33 16.27 2.06
CA VAL A 428 -11.86 15.24 2.96
C VAL A 428 -11.27 13.90 2.53
N ARG A 429 -10.58 13.24 3.45
CA ARG A 429 -9.98 11.94 3.17
C ARG A 429 -11.04 10.86 3.09
N MET A 430 -11.26 10.34 1.86
CA MET A 430 -12.27 9.33 1.55
C MET A 430 -11.66 8.02 1.09
N HIS A 431 -11.82 6.96 1.89
CA HIS A 431 -11.18 5.67 1.65
C HIS A 431 -12.19 4.58 1.27
N TRP A 432 -12.08 4.03 0.05
CA TRP A 432 -13.01 3.07 -0.52
C TRP A 432 -12.43 1.65 -0.56
N THR A 433 -13.13 0.68 0.02
CA THR A 433 -12.77 -0.73 -0.08
C THR A 433 -13.96 -1.61 -0.47
N GLY A 434 -13.73 -2.63 -1.29
CA GLY A 434 -14.78 -3.50 -1.81
C GLY A 434 -15.22 -4.60 -0.85
N CYS A 435 -14.46 -4.86 0.23
CA CYS A 435 -14.73 -5.96 1.16
C CYS A 435 -14.01 -5.77 2.51
N PRO A 436 -14.33 -6.60 3.53
CA PRO A 436 -13.71 -6.51 4.85
C PRO A 436 -12.19 -6.74 4.91
N ASN A 437 -11.53 -7.17 3.82
CA ASN A 437 -10.06 -7.23 3.77
C ASN A 437 -9.39 -5.85 3.85
N ALA A 438 -10.16 -4.76 3.76
CA ALA A 438 -9.77 -3.38 4.03
C ALA A 438 -8.55 -2.90 3.22
N CYS A 439 -8.43 -3.32 1.95
CA CYS A 439 -7.29 -2.95 1.10
C CYS A 439 -7.23 -1.45 0.78
N GLY A 440 -8.36 -0.73 0.79
CA GLY A 440 -8.44 0.72 0.66
C GLY A 440 -8.31 1.46 1.99
N GLN A 441 -8.06 0.75 3.10
CA GLN A 441 -7.83 1.33 4.44
C GLN A 441 -9.00 2.22 4.95
N PRO A 442 -10.26 1.75 4.92
CA PRO A 442 -11.44 2.59 5.20
C PRO A 442 -11.45 3.18 6.60
N TYR A 443 -10.72 2.59 7.53
CA TYR A 443 -10.67 3.05 8.93
C TYR A 443 -9.76 4.25 9.15
N MET A 444 -8.93 4.61 8.15
CA MET A 444 -8.01 5.76 8.23
C MET A 444 -8.60 7.01 7.57
N GLY A 445 -9.66 6.86 6.77
CA GLY A 445 -10.37 7.99 6.16
C GLY A 445 -11.23 8.72 7.17
N GLU A 446 -11.40 10.03 6.99
CA GLU A 446 -12.43 10.81 7.69
C GLU A 446 -13.81 10.25 7.34
N ILE A 447 -13.97 9.79 6.08
CA ILE A 447 -15.07 8.95 5.63
C ILE A 447 -14.51 7.67 5.00
N GLY A 448 -14.88 6.53 5.56
CA GLY A 448 -14.49 5.23 5.04
C GLY A 448 -15.68 4.49 4.43
N PHE A 449 -15.46 3.82 3.30
CA PHE A 449 -16.49 3.05 2.60
C PHE A 449 -16.08 1.60 2.48
N MET A 450 -17.01 0.69 2.79
CA MET A 450 -16.77 -0.75 2.63
C MET A 450 -17.93 -1.40 1.88
N GLY A 451 -17.64 -2.08 0.78
CA GLY A 451 -18.62 -2.83 0.01
C GLY A 451 -19.47 -3.76 0.88
N ALA A 452 -20.75 -3.73 0.65
CA ALA A 452 -21.78 -4.49 1.36
C ALA A 452 -22.90 -4.87 0.40
N LYS A 453 -23.89 -5.58 0.92
CA LYS A 453 -25.20 -5.79 0.31
C LYS A 453 -26.27 -5.21 1.23
N ALA A 454 -27.31 -4.61 0.66
CA ALA A 454 -28.48 -4.12 1.39
C ALA A 454 -29.76 -4.62 0.72
N ARG A 455 -30.86 -4.67 1.49
CA ARG A 455 -32.17 -4.97 0.92
C ARG A 455 -32.88 -3.66 0.56
N LYS A 456 -33.31 -3.55 -0.71
CA LYS A 456 -34.09 -2.42 -1.23
C LYS A 456 -35.27 -2.98 -2.04
N ASN A 457 -36.48 -2.57 -1.73
CA ASN A 457 -37.72 -3.02 -2.39
C ASN A 457 -37.86 -4.54 -2.47
N GLY A 458 -37.37 -5.28 -1.45
CA GLY A 458 -37.39 -6.73 -1.39
C GLY A 458 -36.19 -7.43 -2.03
N GLU A 459 -35.37 -6.75 -2.81
CA GLU A 459 -34.20 -7.28 -3.52
C GLU A 459 -32.87 -6.96 -2.83
N MET A 460 -31.86 -7.80 -3.06
CA MET A 460 -30.49 -7.56 -2.58
C MET A 460 -29.71 -6.73 -3.60
N VAL A 461 -29.34 -5.51 -3.23
CA VAL A 461 -28.60 -4.56 -4.06
C VAL A 461 -27.17 -4.34 -3.57
N GLU A 462 -26.32 -3.82 -4.44
CA GLU A 462 -24.97 -3.34 -4.06
C GLU A 462 -25.09 -2.12 -3.14
N ALA A 463 -24.29 -2.12 -2.09
CA ALA A 463 -24.34 -1.12 -1.05
C ALA A 463 -22.95 -0.89 -0.44
N VAL A 464 -22.83 0.15 0.41
CA VAL A 464 -21.64 0.40 1.22
C VAL A 464 -21.99 0.57 2.69
N LYS A 465 -21.11 0.11 3.56
CA LYS A 465 -21.04 0.60 4.94
C LYS A 465 -20.27 1.91 4.92
N ILE A 466 -20.69 2.86 5.74
CA ILE A 466 -19.99 4.14 5.92
C ILE A 466 -19.41 4.18 7.33
N TYR A 467 -18.12 4.50 7.42
CA TYR A 467 -17.39 4.72 8.67
C TYR A 467 -17.00 6.21 8.74
N LEU A 468 -17.02 6.82 9.93
CA LEU A 468 -16.68 8.22 10.15
C LEU A 468 -15.64 8.38 11.25
N GLY A 469 -14.86 9.46 11.16
CA GLY A 469 -14.00 9.95 12.23
C GLY A 469 -12.61 9.34 12.28
N GLY A 470 -12.13 8.70 11.20
CA GLY A 470 -10.73 8.28 11.09
C GLY A 470 -9.79 9.49 11.07
N SER A 471 -8.66 9.38 11.74
CA SER A 471 -7.63 10.43 11.81
C SER A 471 -6.23 9.85 11.72
N MET A 472 -5.37 10.50 10.94
CA MET A 472 -3.94 10.21 10.85
C MET A 472 -3.08 11.33 11.45
N ALA A 473 -3.68 12.19 12.28
CA ALA A 473 -2.99 13.26 13.01
C ALA A 473 -2.20 12.72 14.21
N THR A 474 -1.71 13.60 15.07
CA THR A 474 -0.95 13.26 16.29
C THR A 474 -1.76 12.45 17.32
N ASP A 475 -3.09 12.56 17.29
CA ASP A 475 -4.02 11.70 18.04
C ASP A 475 -4.77 10.79 17.03
N PRO A 476 -4.16 9.67 16.61
CA PRO A 476 -4.73 8.83 15.56
C PRO A 476 -5.95 8.07 16.05
N LYS A 477 -6.98 8.02 15.20
CA LYS A 477 -8.24 7.32 15.49
C LYS A 477 -8.67 6.49 14.31
N LEU A 478 -9.23 5.32 14.57
CA LEU A 478 -9.89 4.53 13.56
C LEU A 478 -11.35 4.98 13.41
N ALA A 479 -11.78 5.09 12.15
CA ALA A 479 -13.17 5.44 11.84
C ALA A 479 -14.15 4.38 12.38
N GLU A 480 -15.27 4.83 12.92
CA GLU A 480 -16.33 4.00 13.47
C GLU A 480 -17.51 3.83 12.50
N LEU A 481 -18.20 2.72 12.62
CA LEU A 481 -19.35 2.41 11.76
C LEU A 481 -20.51 3.38 12.01
N HIS A 482 -20.87 4.13 10.97
CA HIS A 482 -21.97 5.10 10.99
C HIS A 482 -23.23 4.57 10.26
N HIS A 483 -23.09 4.02 9.03
CA HIS A 483 -24.19 3.38 8.29
C HIS A 483 -23.84 1.93 7.96
N LYS A 484 -24.79 1.02 8.17
CA LYS A 484 -24.60 -0.42 7.98
C LYS A 484 -24.74 -0.90 6.52
N GLY A 485 -25.42 -0.13 5.68
CA GLY A 485 -25.62 -0.49 4.28
C GLY A 485 -26.45 0.59 3.56
N VAL A 486 -25.78 1.46 2.80
CA VAL A 486 -26.39 2.48 1.94
C VAL A 486 -26.34 1.95 0.52
N PRO A 487 -27.48 1.76 -0.17
CA PRO A 487 -27.52 1.40 -1.59
C PRO A 487 -26.70 2.39 -2.43
N LEU A 488 -26.01 1.89 -3.49
CA LEU A 488 -25.10 2.72 -4.28
C LEU A 488 -25.81 3.89 -4.98
N ASP A 489 -27.06 3.71 -5.37
CA ASP A 489 -27.87 4.74 -6.00
C ASP A 489 -28.37 5.83 -5.04
N GLU A 490 -28.39 5.56 -3.73
CA GLU A 490 -28.72 6.55 -2.67
C GLU A 490 -27.49 7.25 -2.11
N LEU A 491 -26.30 6.71 -2.42
CA LEU A 491 -25.06 7.14 -1.79
C LEU A 491 -24.71 8.62 -2.04
N PRO A 492 -24.90 9.21 -3.25
CA PRO A 492 -24.62 10.63 -3.46
C PRO A 492 -25.42 11.55 -2.52
N ASP A 493 -26.69 11.26 -2.31
CA ASP A 493 -27.57 12.11 -1.47
C ASP A 493 -27.23 11.97 0.02
N VAL A 494 -26.92 10.74 0.46
CA VAL A 494 -26.45 10.49 1.83
C VAL A 494 -25.12 11.21 2.09
N LEU A 495 -24.19 11.17 1.14
CA LEU A 495 -22.90 11.84 1.28
C LEU A 495 -23.02 13.36 1.19
N GLU A 496 -23.90 13.89 0.32
CA GLU A 496 -24.19 15.33 0.29
C GLU A 496 -24.60 15.83 1.67
N SER A 497 -25.54 15.16 2.32
CA SER A 497 -26.00 15.52 3.66
C SER A 497 -24.85 15.42 4.69
N LEU A 498 -24.08 14.32 4.70
CA LEU A 498 -22.95 14.16 5.61
C LEU A 498 -21.88 15.25 5.42
N LEU A 499 -21.56 15.60 4.18
CA LEU A 499 -20.54 16.61 3.87
C LEU A 499 -21.00 18.02 4.31
N VAL A 500 -22.27 18.34 4.13
CA VAL A 500 -22.85 19.61 4.61
C VAL A 500 -22.84 19.65 6.14
N ASP A 501 -23.34 18.61 6.79
CA ASP A 501 -23.58 18.60 8.23
C ASP A 501 -22.28 18.47 9.06
N ARG A 502 -21.27 17.77 8.54
CA ARG A 502 -20.08 17.41 9.30
C ARG A 502 -18.78 18.05 8.80
N PHE A 503 -18.70 18.41 7.51
CA PHE A 503 -17.48 18.89 6.87
C PHE A 503 -17.61 20.32 6.32
N GLY A 504 -18.74 21.00 6.58
CA GLY A 504 -18.94 22.39 6.22
C GLY A 504 -19.08 22.63 4.71
N ALA A 505 -19.45 21.60 3.95
CA ALA A 505 -19.71 21.74 2.52
C ALA A 505 -20.90 22.69 2.28
N LYS A 506 -20.80 23.53 1.25
CA LYS A 506 -21.85 24.43 0.80
C LYS A 506 -22.49 23.90 -0.48
N ARG A 507 -23.82 23.86 -0.51
CA ARG A 507 -24.54 23.53 -1.75
C ARG A 507 -24.36 24.62 -2.79
N LEU A 508 -23.99 24.21 -4.00
CA LEU A 508 -23.96 25.10 -5.15
C LEU A 508 -25.40 25.44 -5.59
N ALA A 509 -25.63 26.67 -6.01
CA ALA A 509 -26.91 27.02 -6.61
C ALA A 509 -27.14 26.16 -7.86
N THR A 510 -28.26 25.50 -7.93
CA THR A 510 -28.64 24.72 -9.11
C THR A 510 -28.62 25.67 -10.31
N ARG A 511 -27.75 25.43 -11.30
CA ARG A 511 -27.85 26.12 -12.57
C ARG A 511 -29.20 25.73 -13.18
N ALA A 512 -30.13 26.70 -13.24
CA ALA A 512 -31.44 26.55 -13.87
C ALA A 512 -31.29 26.27 -15.37
#